data_1a57fa301ab59938f02041a39256ea1a
#
_entry.id   1a57fa301ab59938f02041a39256ea1a
#
_cell.length_a   1.000
_cell.length_b   1.000
_cell.length_c   1.000
_cell.angle_alpha   90.00
_cell.angle_beta   90.00
_cell.angle_gamma   90.00
#
_symmetry.space_group_name_H-M   'P 1'
#
loop_
_entity.id
_entity.type
_entity.pdbx_description
1 polymer ?
#
loop_
_entity_poly.entity_id
_entity_poly.type
_entity_poly.pdbx_seq_one_letter_code
_entity_poly.pdbx_strand_id
1 'polypeptide(L)'
;MIKDIIENNEYKSLVEKQIKENVLFLLEKQQEFSITANIQPISFTPELPKVIKDQMHKFSLFTLSNYTYTTVQIDDNYISFEAGFGNENFGSVVKIPLYAIFQIIIDESILYINSVATVEKFNSDLKKIALIVGIDK
;
A
#
# COMPACT_ATOMS: atom_id res chain seq x y z
N MET A 1 -7.89 1.53 25.41
CA MET A 1 -7.30 2.74 24.81
C MET A 1 -7.16 2.54 23.31
N ILE A 2 -6.98 3.60 22.56
CA ILE A 2 -6.90 3.51 21.10
C ILE A 2 -5.80 2.56 20.63
N LYS A 3 -4.67 2.53 21.34
CA LYS A 3 -3.56 1.63 21.01
C LYS A 3 -4.00 0.15 21.02
N ASP A 4 -4.81 -0.23 21.99
CA ASP A 4 -5.27 -1.61 22.09
C ASP A 4 -6.15 -2.00 20.91
N ILE A 5 -6.84 -1.05 20.32
CA ILE A 5 -7.69 -1.28 19.16
C ILE A 5 -6.86 -1.34 17.89
N ILE A 6 -6.02 -0.34 17.63
CA ILE A 6 -5.30 -0.26 16.34
C ILE A 6 -4.21 -1.33 16.22
N GLU A 7 -3.74 -1.94 17.32
CA GLU A 7 -2.80 -3.05 17.29
C GLU A 7 -3.49 -4.42 17.33
N ASN A 8 -4.80 -4.45 17.39
CA ASN A 8 -5.58 -5.67 17.46
C ASN A 8 -5.70 -6.31 16.08
N ASN A 9 -5.43 -7.62 15.99
CA ASN A 9 -5.45 -8.34 14.72
C ASN A 9 -6.85 -8.42 14.10
N GLU A 10 -7.89 -8.51 14.94
CA GLU A 10 -9.26 -8.51 14.43
C GLU A 10 -9.64 -7.17 13.84
N TYR A 11 -9.22 -6.08 14.48
CA TYR A 11 -9.45 -4.74 13.94
C TYR A 11 -8.68 -4.53 12.63
N LYS A 12 -7.44 -5.02 12.58
CA LYS A 12 -6.63 -5.00 11.34
C LYS A 12 -7.38 -5.69 10.20
N SER A 13 -7.96 -6.86 10.47
CA SER A 13 -8.73 -7.61 9.46
C SER A 13 -9.98 -6.85 9.02
N LEU A 14 -10.66 -6.17 9.96
CA LEU A 14 -11.81 -5.34 9.64
C LEU A 14 -11.42 -4.21 8.69
N VAL A 15 -10.31 -3.53 8.98
CA VAL A 15 -9.80 -2.44 8.16
C VAL A 15 -9.42 -2.94 6.76
N GLU A 16 -8.73 -4.07 6.68
CA GLU A 16 -8.37 -4.66 5.39
C GLU A 16 -9.61 -4.92 4.53
N LYS A 17 -10.67 -5.44 5.13
CA LYS A 17 -11.92 -5.67 4.43
C LYS A 17 -12.54 -4.36 3.94
N GLN A 18 -12.55 -3.33 4.77
CA GLN A 18 -13.10 -2.03 4.40
C GLN A 18 -12.31 -1.38 3.26
N ILE A 19 -10.99 -1.47 3.31
CA ILE A 19 -10.14 -0.96 2.25
C ILE A 19 -10.43 -1.68 0.93
N LYS A 20 -10.51 -3.00 0.97
CA LYS A 20 -10.83 -3.78 -0.22
C LYS A 20 -12.17 -3.37 -0.81
N GLU A 21 -13.19 -3.23 0.03
CA GLU A 21 -14.53 -2.83 -0.43
C GLU A 21 -14.51 -1.44 -1.07
N ASN A 22 -13.78 -0.48 -0.46
CA ASN A 22 -13.65 0.86 -1.03
C ASN A 22 -12.96 0.82 -2.40
N VAL A 23 -11.85 0.08 -2.51
CA VAL A 23 -11.12 0.01 -3.78
C VAL A 23 -11.96 -0.67 -4.86
N LEU A 24 -12.63 -1.77 -4.54
CA LEU A 24 -13.51 -2.45 -5.49
C LEU A 24 -14.64 -1.53 -5.97
N PHE A 25 -15.20 -0.73 -5.08
CA PHE A 25 -16.22 0.24 -5.44
C PHE A 25 -15.68 1.26 -6.45
N LEU A 26 -14.48 1.79 -6.20
CA LEU A 26 -13.88 2.77 -7.10
C LEU A 26 -13.55 2.16 -8.47
N LEU A 27 -13.06 0.91 -8.48
CA LEU A 27 -12.79 0.21 -9.73
C LEU A 27 -14.06 -0.05 -10.52
N GLU A 28 -15.14 -0.45 -9.85
CA GLU A 28 -16.44 -0.67 -10.49
C GLU A 28 -16.98 0.62 -11.11
N LYS A 29 -16.79 1.75 -10.44
CA LYS A 29 -17.23 3.05 -10.93
C LYS A 29 -16.26 3.67 -11.94
N GLN A 30 -15.17 3.00 -12.24
CA GLN A 30 -14.13 3.51 -13.12
C GLN A 30 -13.58 4.85 -12.64
N GLN A 31 -13.48 5.00 -11.32
CA GLN A 31 -12.95 6.19 -10.68
C GLN A 31 -11.48 6.03 -10.35
N GLU A 32 -10.63 6.83 -10.98
CA GLU A 32 -9.21 6.89 -10.64
C GLU A 32 -9.03 7.46 -9.23
N PHE A 33 -7.97 7.05 -8.57
CA PHE A 33 -7.70 7.48 -7.20
C PHE A 33 -6.22 7.40 -6.88
N SER A 34 -5.83 7.99 -5.76
CA SER A 34 -4.49 7.86 -5.22
C SER A 34 -4.55 7.20 -3.86
N ILE A 35 -3.45 6.59 -3.46
CA ILE A 35 -3.29 6.05 -2.12
C ILE A 35 -2.00 6.56 -1.51
N THR A 36 -2.00 6.77 -0.20
CA THR A 36 -0.76 6.87 0.56
C THR A 36 -0.60 5.57 1.33
N ALA A 37 0.63 5.10 1.45
CA ALA A 37 0.89 3.84 2.12
C ALA A 37 2.22 3.87 2.84
N ASN A 38 2.30 3.12 3.94
CA ASN A 38 3.57 2.94 4.64
C ASN A 38 4.51 2.15 3.73
N ILE A 39 5.67 2.74 3.44
CA ILE A 39 6.63 2.19 2.48
C ILE A 39 7.27 0.89 2.98
N GLN A 40 7.35 0.70 4.28
CA GLN A 40 8.14 -0.38 4.87
C GLN A 40 7.73 -1.78 4.43
N PRO A 41 6.44 -2.16 4.40
CA PRO A 41 6.05 -3.50 3.98
C PRO A 41 5.80 -3.65 2.48
N ILE A 42 6.03 -2.62 1.68
CA ILE A 42 5.77 -2.66 0.24
C ILE A 42 6.88 -3.40 -0.47
N SER A 43 6.52 -4.26 -1.43
CA SER A 43 7.50 -4.88 -2.32
C SER A 43 7.42 -4.28 -3.72
N PHE A 44 8.60 -4.14 -4.33
CA PHE A 44 8.76 -3.64 -5.70
C PHE A 44 9.46 -4.72 -6.53
N THR A 45 8.89 -5.07 -7.67
CA THR A 45 9.47 -6.07 -8.55
C THR A 45 9.54 -5.51 -9.97
N PRO A 46 10.75 -5.23 -10.52
CA PRO A 46 12.04 -5.32 -9.85
C PRO A 46 12.21 -4.26 -8.76
N GLU A 47 13.18 -4.47 -7.87
CA GLU A 47 13.50 -3.51 -6.81
C GLU A 47 13.83 -2.15 -7.41
N LEU A 48 13.39 -1.10 -6.73
CA LEU A 48 13.70 0.27 -7.17
C LEU A 48 15.18 0.56 -7.03
N PRO A 49 15.77 1.33 -7.97
CA PRO A 49 17.12 1.83 -7.79
C PRO A 49 17.26 2.60 -6.48
N LYS A 50 18.44 2.49 -5.85
CA LYS A 50 18.69 3.11 -4.55
C LYS A 50 18.37 4.61 -4.55
N VAL A 51 18.72 5.30 -5.64
CA VAL A 51 18.48 6.75 -5.76
C VAL A 51 16.98 7.07 -5.62
N ILE A 52 16.13 6.27 -6.24
CA ILE A 52 14.67 6.46 -6.16
C ILE A 52 14.19 6.10 -4.77
N LYS A 53 14.64 4.97 -4.24
CA LYS A 53 14.21 4.48 -2.93
C LYS A 53 14.56 5.46 -1.81
N ASP A 54 15.74 6.07 -1.89
CA ASP A 54 16.20 7.01 -0.88
C ASP A 54 15.40 8.32 -0.86
N GLN A 55 14.67 8.61 -1.93
CA GLN A 55 13.81 9.79 -2.02
C GLN A 55 12.39 9.53 -1.50
N MET A 56 12.05 8.29 -1.20
CA MET A 56 10.71 7.95 -0.74
C MET A 56 10.53 8.27 0.73
N HIS A 57 9.33 8.74 1.06
CA HIS A 57 8.95 9.03 2.45
C HIS A 57 8.35 7.80 3.09
N LYS A 58 8.29 7.80 4.43
CA LYS A 58 7.68 6.71 5.20
C LYS A 58 6.26 6.42 4.71
N PHE A 59 5.47 7.46 4.48
CA PHE A 59 4.16 7.35 3.84
C PHE A 59 4.27 7.98 2.46
N SER A 60 4.26 7.15 1.44
CA SER A 60 4.46 7.60 0.06
C SER A 60 3.14 7.61 -0.69
N LEU A 61 3.02 8.57 -1.62
CA LEU A 61 1.83 8.75 -2.46
C LEU A 61 2.00 7.95 -3.75
N PHE A 62 0.98 7.18 -4.09
CA PHE A 62 0.89 6.46 -5.35
C PHE A 62 -0.36 6.93 -6.07
N THR A 63 -0.19 7.54 -7.25
CA THR A 63 -1.30 7.98 -8.06
C THR A 63 -1.67 6.89 -9.04
N LEU A 64 -2.86 6.34 -8.89
CA LEU A 64 -3.35 5.23 -9.72
C LEU A 64 -4.23 5.83 -10.82
N SER A 65 -3.57 6.22 -11.91
CA SER A 65 -4.23 6.86 -13.05
C SER A 65 -3.69 6.30 -14.36
N ASN A 66 -4.45 6.49 -15.42
CA ASN A 66 -4.09 6.08 -16.79
C ASN A 66 -3.68 4.61 -16.82
N TYR A 67 -2.52 4.27 -17.40
CA TYR A 67 -2.07 2.90 -17.51
C TYR A 67 -1.98 2.19 -16.15
N THR A 68 -1.38 2.84 -15.16
CA THR A 68 -1.26 2.27 -13.81
C THR A 68 -2.62 1.84 -13.26
N TYR A 69 -3.63 2.68 -13.43
CA TYR A 69 -4.99 2.34 -12.98
C TYR A 69 -5.50 1.06 -13.62
N THR A 70 -5.23 0.86 -14.91
CA THR A 70 -5.69 -0.35 -15.64
C THR A 70 -5.04 -1.62 -15.13
N THR A 71 -3.90 -1.52 -14.44
CA THR A 71 -3.16 -2.68 -13.94
C THR A 71 -3.50 -3.04 -12.50
N VAL A 72 -4.37 -2.26 -11.84
CA VAL A 72 -4.70 -2.49 -10.42
C VAL A 72 -5.38 -3.85 -10.25
N GLN A 73 -4.84 -4.63 -9.31
CA GLN A 73 -5.41 -5.89 -8.87
C GLN A 73 -5.50 -5.89 -7.36
N ILE A 74 -6.55 -6.45 -6.81
CA ILE A 74 -6.74 -6.49 -5.37
C ILE A 74 -7.33 -7.84 -4.95
N ASP A 75 -6.79 -8.38 -3.85
CA ASP A 75 -7.33 -9.58 -3.21
C ASP A 75 -7.59 -9.27 -1.73
N ASP A 76 -7.76 -10.29 -0.90
CA ASP A 76 -8.07 -10.08 0.52
C ASP A 76 -6.90 -9.51 1.31
N ASN A 77 -5.67 -9.58 0.77
CA ASN A 77 -4.47 -9.23 1.52
C ASN A 77 -3.66 -8.10 0.90
N TYR A 78 -3.70 -7.94 -0.42
CA TYR A 78 -2.82 -7.02 -1.14
C TYR A 78 -3.53 -6.28 -2.25
N ILE A 79 -3.04 -5.08 -2.52
CA ILE A 79 -3.28 -4.38 -3.78
C ILE A 79 -1.96 -4.37 -4.55
N SER A 80 -2.02 -4.58 -5.87
CA SER A 80 -0.83 -4.50 -6.73
C SER A 80 -1.14 -3.72 -7.99
N PHE A 81 -0.10 -3.13 -8.56
CA PHE A 81 -0.22 -2.36 -9.81
C PHE A 81 1.18 -2.14 -10.40
N GLU A 82 1.22 -1.80 -11.68
CA GLU A 82 2.46 -1.43 -12.37
C GLU A 82 2.60 0.08 -12.39
N ALA A 83 3.77 0.59 -12.04
CA ALA A 83 4.02 2.03 -12.02
C ALA A 83 5.44 2.33 -12.47
N GLY A 84 5.62 3.56 -12.99
CA GLY A 84 6.94 4.08 -13.37
C GLY A 84 7.43 5.06 -12.33
N PHE A 85 8.73 5.05 -12.09
CA PHE A 85 9.35 5.85 -11.04
C PHE A 85 10.56 6.62 -11.57
N GLY A 86 10.71 7.85 -11.09
CA GLY A 86 11.84 8.71 -11.42
C GLY A 86 11.78 9.25 -12.83
N ASN A 87 12.84 9.99 -13.20
CA ASN A 87 12.91 10.69 -14.48
C ASN A 87 12.94 9.74 -15.67
N GLU A 88 13.50 8.53 -15.47
CA GLU A 88 13.61 7.52 -16.53
C GLU A 88 12.41 6.58 -16.58
N ASN A 89 11.39 6.86 -15.76
CA ASN A 89 10.17 6.06 -15.71
C ASN A 89 10.48 4.57 -15.46
N PHE A 90 11.26 4.29 -14.43
CA PHE A 90 11.64 2.93 -14.08
C PHE A 90 10.40 2.11 -13.71
N GLY A 91 10.11 1.08 -14.49
CA GLY A 91 8.91 0.27 -14.31
C GLY A 91 9.06 -0.78 -13.22
N SER A 92 8.06 -0.87 -12.35
CA SER A 92 8.04 -1.86 -11.27
C SER A 92 6.61 -2.25 -10.97
N VAL A 93 6.42 -3.52 -10.59
CA VAL A 93 5.16 -3.98 -10.00
C VAL A 93 5.23 -3.70 -8.50
N VAL A 94 4.28 -2.91 -8.04
CA VAL A 94 4.16 -2.52 -6.62
C VAL A 94 3.15 -3.43 -5.97
N LYS A 95 3.47 -3.99 -4.81
CA LYS A 95 2.56 -4.83 -4.04
C LYS A 95 2.50 -4.34 -2.61
N ILE A 96 1.31 -3.96 -2.17
CA ILE A 96 1.09 -3.29 -0.90
C ILE A 96 0.12 -4.11 -0.05
N PRO A 97 0.50 -4.51 1.18
CA PRO A 97 -0.47 -5.10 2.10
C PRO A 97 -1.60 -4.10 2.38
N LEU A 98 -2.84 -4.55 2.36
CA LEU A 98 -3.98 -3.62 2.52
C LEU A 98 -3.89 -2.82 3.81
N TYR A 99 -3.44 -3.42 4.92
CA TYR A 99 -3.32 -2.69 6.18
C TYR A 99 -2.36 -1.51 6.12
N ALA A 100 -1.42 -1.53 5.17
CA ALA A 100 -0.41 -0.47 5.03
C ALA A 100 -0.93 0.75 4.27
N ILE A 101 -2.08 0.66 3.63
CA ILE A 101 -2.71 1.82 2.98
C ILE A 101 -3.20 2.76 4.06
N PHE A 102 -2.64 3.96 4.10
CA PHE A 102 -3.00 4.97 5.09
C PHE A 102 -4.19 5.80 4.66
N GLN A 103 -4.22 6.22 3.40
CA GLN A 103 -5.30 7.05 2.87
C GLN A 103 -5.69 6.61 1.47
N ILE A 104 -6.97 6.75 1.16
CA ILE A 104 -7.49 6.68 -0.20
C ILE A 104 -7.97 8.08 -0.54
N ILE A 105 -7.48 8.63 -1.65
CA ILE A 105 -7.66 10.03 -2.02
C ILE A 105 -8.26 10.11 -3.42
N ILE A 106 -9.29 10.92 -3.59
CA ILE A 106 -9.86 11.24 -4.90
C ILE A 106 -9.68 12.73 -5.12
N ASP A 107 -8.97 13.08 -6.19
CA ASP A 107 -8.52 14.44 -6.44
C ASP A 107 -7.73 14.94 -5.23
N GLU A 108 -8.17 15.93 -4.49
CA GLU A 108 -7.47 16.45 -3.32
C GLU A 108 -8.21 16.14 -2.02
N SER A 109 -9.19 15.23 -2.08
CA SER A 109 -10.04 14.92 -0.92
C SER A 109 -9.79 13.51 -0.42
N ILE A 110 -9.67 13.37 0.90
CA ILE A 110 -9.48 12.08 1.53
C ILE A 110 -10.83 11.38 1.61
N LEU A 111 -10.94 10.22 0.95
CA LEU A 111 -12.12 9.38 1.02
C LEU A 111 -12.09 8.47 2.24
N TYR A 112 -10.92 7.92 2.56
CA TYR A 112 -10.76 6.95 3.64
C TYR A 112 -9.42 7.16 4.30
N ILE A 113 -9.37 7.01 5.63
CA ILE A 113 -8.13 7.11 6.39
C ILE A 113 -8.03 5.92 7.36
N ASN A 114 -6.82 5.35 7.49
CA ASN A 114 -6.58 4.13 8.23
C ASN A 114 -5.42 4.26 9.21
N SER A 115 -5.73 4.33 10.49
CA SER A 115 -4.73 4.45 11.55
C SER A 115 -3.86 3.19 11.71
N VAL A 116 -4.35 2.02 11.29
CA VAL A 116 -3.58 0.76 11.40
C VAL A 116 -2.29 0.83 10.58
N ALA A 117 -2.26 1.62 9.51
CA ALA A 117 -1.06 1.79 8.69
C ALA A 117 0.11 2.39 9.46
N THR A 118 -0.15 3.04 10.59
CA THR A 118 0.90 3.65 11.42
C THR A 118 1.50 2.69 12.44
N VAL A 119 1.00 1.46 12.53
CA VAL A 119 1.42 0.50 13.55
C VAL A 119 2.73 -0.18 13.14
N GLU A 120 3.82 0.20 13.78
CA GLU A 120 5.16 -0.35 13.47
C GLU A 120 5.25 -1.85 13.70
N LYS A 121 4.55 -2.35 14.70
CA LYS A 121 4.54 -3.78 15.04
C LYS A 121 4.23 -4.67 13.82
N PHE A 122 3.22 -4.32 13.03
CA PHE A 122 2.84 -5.13 11.88
C PHE A 122 3.92 -5.14 10.81
N ASN A 123 4.58 -4.02 10.59
CA ASN A 123 5.64 -3.90 9.60
C ASN A 123 6.91 -4.64 10.05
N SER A 124 7.28 -4.50 11.31
CA SER A 124 8.45 -5.16 11.88
C SER A 124 8.30 -6.67 11.89
N ASP A 125 7.13 -7.16 12.29
CA ASP A 125 6.86 -8.60 12.34
C ASP A 125 6.92 -9.22 10.94
N LEU A 126 6.40 -8.53 9.93
CA LEU A 126 6.46 -9.01 8.56
C LEU A 126 7.91 -9.16 8.09
N LYS A 127 8.77 -8.18 8.38
CA LYS A 127 10.19 -8.24 8.03
C LYS A 127 10.91 -9.36 8.76
N LYS A 128 10.62 -9.57 10.03
CA LYS A 128 11.20 -10.67 10.81
C LYS A 128 10.87 -12.02 10.18
N ILE A 129 9.62 -12.22 9.80
CA ILE A 129 9.18 -13.47 9.18
C ILE A 129 9.93 -13.69 7.87
N ALA A 130 10.05 -12.66 7.04
CA ALA A 130 10.76 -12.74 5.77
C ALA A 130 12.23 -13.13 5.97
N LEU A 131 12.92 -12.54 6.95
CA LEU A 131 14.30 -12.87 7.26
C LEU A 131 14.46 -14.31 7.75
N ILE A 132 13.56 -14.76 8.61
CA ILE A 132 13.63 -16.13 9.17
C ILE A 132 13.49 -17.17 8.08
N VAL A 133 12.60 -16.96 7.11
CA VAL A 133 12.38 -17.93 6.03
C VAL A 133 13.29 -17.70 4.82
N GLY A 134 14.12 -16.66 4.86
CA GLY A 134 15.10 -16.41 3.81
C GLY A 134 14.54 -15.95 2.49
N ILE A 135 13.34 -15.40 2.47
CA ILE A 135 12.70 -14.94 1.24
C ILE A 135 12.87 -13.44 1.00
N ASP A 136 13.39 -12.74 1.99
CA ASP A 136 13.65 -11.31 1.86
C ASP A 136 15.03 -11.09 1.25
N LYS A 137 15.09 -10.42 0.13
CA LYS A 137 16.34 -10.16 -0.58
C LYS A 137 16.53 -8.67 -0.83
#